data_9a2a6e301b3d5101ad3c86e5be60d5d4
#
_entry.id   9a2a6e301b3d5101ad3c86e5be60d5d4
#
_cell.length_a   1.000
_cell.length_b   1.000
_cell.length_c   1.000
_cell.angle_alpha   90.00
_cell.angle_beta   90.00
_cell.angle_gamma   90.00
#
_symmetry.space_group_name_H-M   'P 1'
#
loop_
_entity.id
_entity.type
_entity.pdbx_description
1 polymer ?
#
loop_
_entity_poly.entity_id
_entity_poly.type
_entity_poly.pdbx_seq_one_letter_code
_entity_poly.pdbx_strand_id
1 'polypeptide(L)'
;SAVVFELLKNLFGFVMSNFTSYEIIYGAFAAIPIFLLWIFLSWNIVLIGVEISYALTAFTSHKEQKRHPVIMLLDLLELFYKKQQQGLSVSDDEALDVLGRDELGRWPSYVFMLEQQNLVKRTDDNQFVLVRNLSQVDFWSFYSKLPYPLPKRKDLGNVHPDDVWMQKIGPALVESDDYLAAKLAIPLSTIFDDKS
;
A
#
# COMPACT_ATOMS: atom_id res chain seq x y z
N SER A 1 0.52 28.10 -3.46
CA SER A 1 -0.90 28.53 -3.49
C SER A 1 -1.08 29.94 -4.03
N ALA A 2 -0.23 30.94 -3.68
CA ALA A 2 -0.35 32.33 -4.16
C ALA A 2 -0.28 32.46 -5.69
N VAL A 3 0.64 31.74 -6.34
CA VAL A 3 0.82 31.74 -7.81
C VAL A 3 -0.41 31.22 -8.54
N VAL A 4 -1.04 30.17 -8.02
CA VAL A 4 -2.27 29.59 -8.61
C VAL A 4 -3.44 30.56 -8.49
N PHE A 5 -3.55 31.26 -7.36
CA PHE A 5 -4.57 32.27 -7.14
C PHE A 5 -4.39 33.48 -8.07
N GLU A 6 -3.16 33.94 -8.28
CA GLU A 6 -2.84 35.04 -9.21
C GLU A 6 -3.16 34.68 -10.66
N LEU A 7 -2.84 33.43 -11.06
CA LEU A 7 -3.20 32.88 -12.39
C LEU A 7 -4.72 32.82 -12.59
N LEU A 8 -5.45 32.34 -11.59
CA LEU A 8 -6.92 32.27 -11.60
C LEU A 8 -7.55 33.66 -11.69
N LYS A 9 -7.05 34.63 -10.94
CA LYS A 9 -7.49 36.02 -10.98
C LYS A 9 -7.28 36.66 -12.36
N ASN A 10 -6.09 36.44 -12.96
CA ASN A 10 -5.79 36.96 -14.29
C ASN A 10 -6.63 36.29 -15.38
N LEU A 11 -6.85 34.95 -15.28
CA LEU A 11 -7.72 34.20 -16.17
C LEU A 11 -9.17 34.69 -16.07
N PHE A 12 -9.66 34.90 -14.86
CA PHE A 12 -11.01 35.43 -14.62
C PHE A 12 -11.15 36.86 -15.19
N GLY A 13 -10.19 37.74 -14.98
CA GLY A 13 -10.18 39.09 -15.57
C GLY A 13 -10.21 39.07 -17.10
N PHE A 14 -9.43 38.17 -17.71
CA PHE A 14 -9.42 37.99 -19.18
C PHE A 14 -10.77 37.48 -19.70
N VAL A 15 -11.35 36.49 -19.04
CA VAL A 15 -12.68 35.97 -19.39
C VAL A 15 -13.73 37.07 -19.26
N MET A 16 -13.77 37.83 -18.15
CA MET A 16 -14.73 38.92 -17.94
C MET A 16 -14.59 40.05 -18.95
N SER A 17 -13.38 40.43 -19.31
CA SER A 17 -13.18 41.50 -20.31
C SER A 17 -13.67 41.11 -21.72
N ASN A 18 -13.60 39.86 -22.09
CA ASN A 18 -14.12 39.38 -23.37
C ASN A 18 -15.65 39.18 -23.36
N PHE A 19 -16.27 38.96 -22.20
CA PHE A 19 -17.71 38.81 -22.09
C PHE A 19 -18.49 40.11 -22.22
N THR A 20 -17.88 41.25 -21.96
CA THR A 20 -18.53 42.58 -22.15
C THR A 20 -18.99 42.80 -23.58
N SER A 21 -18.33 42.24 -24.59
CA SER A 21 -18.74 42.28 -25.98
C SER A 21 -20.02 41.48 -26.29
N TYR A 22 -20.26 40.38 -25.53
CA TYR A 22 -21.48 39.58 -25.70
C TYR A 22 -22.72 40.20 -25.05
N GLU A 23 -22.54 41.00 -24.00
CA GLU A 23 -23.60 41.72 -23.33
C GLU A 23 -24.26 42.76 -24.23
N ILE A 24 -23.47 43.38 -25.14
CA ILE A 24 -23.94 44.36 -26.12
C ILE A 24 -24.87 43.71 -27.17
N ILE A 25 -24.65 42.43 -27.50
CA ILE A 25 -25.42 41.70 -28.53
C ILE A 25 -26.65 40.98 -27.95
N TYR A 26 -26.49 40.38 -26.78
CA TYR A 26 -27.52 39.49 -26.18
C TYR A 26 -28.25 40.09 -24.98
N GLY A 27 -27.83 41.26 -24.49
CA GLY A 27 -28.46 41.92 -23.34
C GLY A 27 -28.56 41.06 -22.11
N ALA A 28 -29.68 41.11 -21.42
CA ALA A 28 -29.92 40.33 -20.19
C ALA A 28 -29.88 38.80 -20.36
N PHE A 29 -30.06 38.27 -21.58
CA PHE A 29 -30.00 36.84 -21.86
C PHE A 29 -28.56 36.29 -21.77
N ALA A 30 -27.53 37.11 -21.84
CA ALA A 30 -26.14 36.71 -21.68
C ALA A 30 -25.83 36.23 -20.24
N ALA A 31 -26.60 36.63 -19.25
CA ALA A 31 -26.40 36.28 -17.86
C ALA A 31 -26.54 34.76 -17.61
N ILE A 32 -27.45 34.07 -18.30
CA ILE A 32 -27.69 32.64 -18.12
C ILE A 32 -26.49 31.78 -18.54
N PRO A 33 -25.94 31.91 -19.77
CA PRO A 33 -24.74 31.18 -20.16
C PRO A 33 -23.51 31.49 -19.29
N ILE A 34 -23.34 32.75 -18.87
CA ILE A 34 -22.24 33.14 -18.00
C ILE A 34 -22.35 32.46 -16.63
N PHE A 35 -23.57 32.40 -16.05
CA PHE A 35 -23.81 31.72 -14.79
C PHE A 35 -23.55 30.20 -14.90
N LEU A 36 -23.99 29.56 -15.97
CA LEU A 36 -23.74 28.14 -16.21
C LEU A 36 -22.24 27.87 -16.40
N LEU A 37 -21.54 28.73 -17.13
CA LEU A 37 -20.09 28.64 -17.28
C LEU A 37 -19.39 28.76 -15.91
N TRP A 38 -19.86 29.66 -15.06
CA TRP A 38 -19.31 29.86 -13.72
C TRP A 38 -19.48 28.62 -12.84
N ILE A 39 -20.67 28.01 -12.86
CA ILE A 39 -20.91 26.72 -12.16
C ILE A 39 -20.00 25.63 -12.70
N PHE A 40 -19.88 25.51 -14.00
CA PHE A 40 -19.00 24.53 -14.66
C PHE A 40 -17.55 24.69 -14.21
N LEU A 41 -17.02 25.90 -14.22
CA LEU A 41 -15.64 26.19 -13.78
C LEU A 41 -15.46 25.89 -12.29
N SER A 42 -16.43 26.24 -11.46
CA SER A 42 -16.38 25.95 -10.02
C SER A 42 -16.28 24.46 -9.73
N TRP A 43 -17.06 23.63 -10.41
CA TRP A 43 -17.00 22.18 -10.29
C TRP A 43 -15.66 21.63 -10.77
N ASN A 44 -15.12 22.11 -11.86
CA ASN A 44 -13.80 21.69 -12.35
C ASN A 44 -12.70 22.00 -11.33
N ILE A 45 -12.72 23.17 -10.70
CA ILE A 45 -11.74 23.54 -9.65
C ILE A 45 -11.81 22.57 -8.48
N VAL A 46 -13.01 22.22 -8.02
CA VAL A 46 -13.20 21.25 -6.93
C VAL A 46 -12.67 19.87 -7.32
N LEU A 47 -13.00 19.38 -8.51
CA LEU A 47 -12.52 18.09 -9.01
C LEU A 47 -11.00 18.03 -9.11
N ILE A 48 -10.39 19.07 -9.68
CA ILE A 48 -8.92 19.16 -9.79
C ILE A 48 -8.29 19.21 -8.38
N GLY A 49 -8.91 19.91 -7.43
CA GLY A 49 -8.44 19.97 -6.05
C GLY A 49 -8.46 18.60 -5.38
N VAL A 50 -9.51 17.82 -5.57
CA VAL A 50 -9.61 16.43 -5.06
C VAL A 50 -8.56 15.53 -5.72
N GLU A 51 -8.38 15.64 -7.03
CA GLU A 51 -7.41 14.82 -7.78
C GLU A 51 -5.96 15.13 -7.37
N ILE A 52 -5.62 16.41 -7.16
CA ILE A 52 -4.32 16.81 -6.63
C ILE A 52 -4.12 16.28 -5.21
N SER A 53 -5.13 16.35 -4.34
CA SER A 53 -5.08 15.82 -2.98
C SER A 53 -4.84 14.31 -2.99
N TYR A 54 -5.54 13.57 -3.85
CA TYR A 54 -5.34 12.14 -4.04
C TYR A 54 -3.95 11.82 -4.58
N ALA A 55 -3.50 12.55 -5.60
CA ALA A 55 -2.17 12.38 -6.18
C ALA A 55 -1.06 12.62 -5.14
N LEU A 56 -1.15 13.69 -4.33
CA LEU A 56 -0.18 13.98 -3.28
C LEU A 56 -0.13 12.86 -2.23
N THR A 57 -1.27 12.29 -1.86
CA THR A 57 -1.33 11.16 -0.94
C THR A 57 -0.70 9.91 -1.54
N ALA A 58 -0.94 9.65 -2.84
CA ALA A 58 -0.33 8.54 -3.57
C ALA A 58 1.19 8.70 -3.75
N PHE A 59 1.68 9.93 -3.94
CA PHE A 59 3.12 10.22 -4.09
C PHE A 59 3.90 10.13 -2.78
N THR A 60 3.31 10.48 -1.64
CA THR A 60 3.96 10.29 -0.33
C THR A 60 4.12 8.82 0.02
N SER A 61 3.19 7.97 -0.40
CA SER A 61 3.25 6.51 -0.23
C SER A 61 4.37 5.83 -1.05
N HIS A 62 4.94 6.49 -2.07
CA HIS A 62 5.93 5.87 -2.97
C HIS A 62 7.38 5.99 -2.49
N LYS A 63 7.66 6.75 -1.44
CA LYS A 63 9.04 7.00 -0.97
C LYS A 63 9.47 6.14 0.21
N GLU A 64 8.54 5.47 0.88
CA GLU A 64 8.91 4.45 1.86
C GLU A 64 9.17 3.14 1.12
N GLN A 65 10.37 2.63 1.32
CA GLN A 65 10.86 1.39 0.73
C GLN A 65 9.89 0.26 1.12
N LYS A 66 9.07 -0.19 0.17
CA LYS A 66 8.04 -1.22 0.42
C LYS A 66 8.70 -2.44 1.06
N ARG A 67 8.37 -2.69 2.32
CA ARG A 67 8.84 -3.86 3.05
C ARG A 67 8.35 -5.12 2.34
N HIS A 68 9.14 -6.17 2.43
CA HIS A 68 8.82 -7.44 1.76
C HIS A 68 7.54 -8.07 2.37
N PRO A 69 6.58 -8.57 1.56
CA PRO A 69 5.29 -9.07 2.08
C PRO A 69 5.42 -10.19 3.11
N VAL A 70 6.42 -11.07 2.98
CA VAL A 70 6.67 -12.13 3.97
C VAL A 70 7.08 -11.54 5.33
N ILE A 71 7.86 -10.46 5.33
CA ILE A 71 8.25 -9.73 6.54
C ILE A 71 7.01 -9.16 7.23
N MET A 72 6.12 -8.50 6.46
CA MET A 72 4.84 -7.98 6.96
C MET A 72 3.97 -9.07 7.60
N LEU A 73 3.91 -10.23 6.95
CA LEU A 73 3.17 -11.38 7.49
C LEU A 73 3.79 -11.93 8.78
N LEU A 74 5.13 -11.90 8.91
CA LEU A 74 5.81 -12.30 10.14
C LEU A 74 5.54 -11.31 11.28
N ASP A 75 5.59 -10.01 11.01
CA ASP A 75 5.26 -8.97 11.99
C ASP A 75 3.80 -9.11 12.47
N LEU A 76 2.87 -9.37 11.56
CA LEU A 76 1.47 -9.65 11.91
C LEU A 76 1.33 -10.92 12.75
N LEU A 77 1.98 -12.02 12.38
CA LEU A 77 1.94 -13.25 13.15
C LEU A 77 2.52 -13.07 14.55
N GLU A 78 3.57 -12.26 14.70
CA GLU A 78 4.13 -11.91 16.01
C GLU A 78 3.11 -11.12 16.84
N LEU A 79 2.41 -10.13 16.24
CA LEU A 79 1.34 -9.40 16.91
C LEU A 79 0.23 -10.36 17.37
N PHE A 80 -0.29 -11.20 16.46
CA PHE A 80 -1.34 -12.17 16.76
C PHE A 80 -0.90 -13.14 17.87
N TYR A 81 0.34 -13.59 17.83
CA TYR A 81 0.87 -14.50 18.85
C TYR A 81 0.95 -13.85 20.23
N LYS A 82 1.45 -12.62 20.30
CA LYS A 82 1.51 -11.84 21.56
C LYS A 82 0.12 -11.61 22.13
N LYS A 83 -0.85 -11.24 21.30
CA LYS A 83 -2.25 -11.03 21.71
C LYS A 83 -2.91 -12.34 22.17
N GLN A 84 -2.68 -13.44 21.48
CA GLN A 84 -3.19 -14.77 21.87
C GLN A 84 -2.70 -15.17 23.27
N GLN A 85 -1.43 -14.91 23.59
CA GLN A 85 -0.88 -15.19 24.93
C GLN A 85 -1.59 -14.42 26.04
N GLN A 86 -2.18 -13.28 25.71
CA GLN A 86 -2.95 -12.44 26.63
C GLN A 86 -4.45 -12.71 26.58
N GLY A 87 -4.92 -13.63 25.73
CA GLY A 87 -6.33 -13.91 25.51
C GLY A 87 -7.07 -12.77 24.79
N LEU A 88 -6.35 -11.93 24.05
CA LEU A 88 -6.89 -10.76 23.35
C LEU A 88 -7.01 -11.02 21.85
N SER A 89 -7.94 -10.31 21.23
CA SER A 89 -8.10 -10.20 19.78
C SER A 89 -7.30 -9.02 19.22
N VAL A 90 -7.15 -8.99 17.91
CA VAL A 90 -6.48 -7.91 17.17
C VAL A 90 -7.52 -7.17 16.34
N SER A 91 -7.53 -5.84 16.45
CA SER A 91 -8.35 -4.96 15.61
C SER A 91 -7.65 -4.62 14.30
N ASP A 92 -8.42 -4.11 13.32
CA ASP A 92 -7.86 -3.59 12.06
C ASP A 92 -6.84 -2.47 12.33
N ASP A 93 -7.12 -1.56 13.27
CA ASP A 93 -6.24 -0.43 13.59
C ASP A 93 -4.90 -0.90 14.18
N GLU A 94 -4.92 -1.85 15.10
CA GLU A 94 -3.69 -2.42 15.70
C GLU A 94 -2.82 -3.14 14.65
N ALA A 95 -3.45 -3.86 13.73
CA ALA A 95 -2.74 -4.51 12.63
C ALA A 95 -2.10 -3.49 11.69
N LEU A 96 -2.82 -2.40 11.39
CA LEU A 96 -2.33 -1.32 10.53
C LEU A 96 -1.23 -0.47 11.21
N ASP A 97 -1.24 -0.35 12.53
CA ASP A 97 -0.14 0.29 13.27
C ASP A 97 1.17 -0.49 13.12
N VAL A 98 1.11 -1.82 13.06
CA VAL A 98 2.30 -2.68 12.83
C VAL A 98 2.74 -2.66 11.36
N LEU A 99 1.78 -2.72 10.44
CA LEU A 99 2.08 -2.74 9.00
C LEU A 99 2.53 -1.39 8.44
N GLY A 100 2.04 -0.31 9.03
CA GLY A 100 2.05 1.03 8.48
C GLY A 100 0.79 1.32 7.68
N ARG A 101 0.29 2.55 7.78
CA ARG A 101 -0.97 2.98 7.13
C ARG A 101 -0.91 2.92 5.61
N ASP A 102 0.27 2.89 5.03
CA ASP A 102 0.49 2.74 3.58
C ASP A 102 0.10 1.36 3.06
N GLU A 103 0.08 0.35 3.93
CA GLU A 103 -0.32 -1.02 3.61
C GLU A 103 -1.84 -1.27 3.77
N LEU A 104 -2.63 -0.22 4.05
CA LEU A 104 -4.09 -0.32 4.20
C LEU A 104 -4.75 -1.07 3.04
N GLY A 105 -4.34 -0.79 1.80
CA GLY A 105 -4.87 -1.45 0.61
C GLY A 105 -4.49 -2.93 0.48
N ARG A 106 -3.45 -3.39 1.19
CA ARG A 106 -2.99 -4.79 1.17
C ARG A 106 -3.44 -5.60 2.38
N TRP A 107 -3.87 -4.94 3.43
CA TRP A 107 -4.35 -5.58 4.65
C TRP A 107 -5.36 -6.71 4.38
N PRO A 108 -6.42 -6.50 3.56
CA PRO A 108 -7.36 -7.57 3.24
C PRO A 108 -6.72 -8.80 2.60
N SER A 109 -5.67 -8.61 1.80
CA SER A 109 -4.93 -9.71 1.17
C SER A 109 -4.11 -10.51 2.19
N TYR A 110 -3.49 -9.83 3.15
CA TYR A 110 -2.75 -10.50 4.24
C TYR A 110 -3.69 -11.31 5.13
N VAL A 111 -4.83 -10.73 5.53
CA VAL A 111 -5.87 -11.45 6.29
C VAL A 111 -6.32 -12.67 5.54
N PHE A 112 -6.68 -12.53 4.27
CA PHE A 112 -7.12 -13.64 3.43
C PHE A 112 -6.10 -14.79 3.39
N MET A 113 -4.80 -14.49 3.25
CA MET A 113 -3.76 -15.51 3.25
C MET A 113 -3.65 -16.24 4.60
N LEU A 114 -3.78 -15.52 5.70
CA LEU A 114 -3.75 -16.11 7.04
C LEU A 114 -5.01 -16.95 7.33
N GLU A 115 -6.18 -16.52 6.87
CA GLU A 115 -7.43 -17.27 6.96
C GLU A 115 -7.41 -18.53 6.10
N GLN A 116 -6.90 -18.48 4.88
CA GLN A 116 -6.73 -19.64 3.99
C GLN A 116 -5.86 -20.73 4.61
N GLN A 117 -4.90 -20.35 5.43
CA GLN A 117 -4.05 -21.29 6.17
C GLN A 117 -4.66 -21.73 7.52
N ASN A 118 -5.87 -21.27 7.83
CA ASN A 118 -6.54 -21.48 9.12
C ASN A 118 -5.69 -21.04 10.32
N LEU A 119 -4.91 -19.98 10.15
CA LEU A 119 -4.13 -19.40 11.24
C LEU A 119 -4.95 -18.37 12.01
N VAL A 120 -5.69 -17.54 11.30
CA VAL A 120 -6.49 -16.45 11.85
C VAL A 120 -7.95 -16.63 11.46
N LYS A 121 -8.86 -16.20 12.33
CA LYS A 121 -10.29 -16.09 12.04
C LYS A 121 -10.84 -14.76 12.54
N ARG A 122 -11.85 -14.27 11.83
CA ARG A 122 -12.61 -13.10 12.24
C ARG A 122 -13.64 -13.50 13.28
N THR A 123 -13.79 -12.70 14.33
CA THR A 123 -14.82 -12.82 15.37
C THR A 123 -16.09 -12.08 14.98
N ASP A 124 -17.18 -12.32 15.70
CA ASP A 124 -18.46 -11.61 15.50
C ASP A 124 -18.32 -10.10 15.73
N ASP A 125 -17.39 -9.67 16.59
CA ASP A 125 -17.07 -8.26 16.87
C ASP A 125 -16.13 -7.64 15.82
N ASN A 126 -15.97 -8.28 14.68
CA ASN A 126 -15.13 -7.80 13.58
C ASN A 126 -13.64 -7.67 13.92
N GLN A 127 -13.17 -8.41 14.91
CA GLN A 127 -11.77 -8.52 15.29
C GLN A 127 -11.17 -9.82 14.80
N PHE A 128 -9.87 -9.99 14.92
CA PHE A 128 -9.16 -11.18 14.46
C PHE A 128 -8.50 -11.90 15.63
N VAL A 129 -8.56 -13.23 15.60
CA VAL A 129 -7.93 -14.09 16.60
C VAL A 129 -7.09 -15.17 15.93
N LEU A 130 -5.96 -15.47 16.54
CA LEU A 130 -5.14 -16.61 16.15
C LEU A 130 -5.80 -17.89 16.66
N VAL A 131 -6.25 -18.77 15.76
CA VAL A 131 -7.01 -19.99 16.11
C VAL A 131 -6.16 -21.23 16.12
N ARG A 132 -4.95 -21.18 15.57
CA ARG A 132 -4.04 -22.32 15.51
C ARG A 132 -2.86 -22.12 16.45
N ASN A 133 -2.42 -23.18 17.08
CA ASN A 133 -1.20 -23.17 17.88
C ASN A 133 0.02 -23.10 16.93
N LEU A 134 0.77 -21.99 16.96
CA LEU A 134 1.93 -21.79 16.11
C LEU A 134 3.09 -22.76 16.42
N SER A 135 3.12 -23.39 17.59
CA SER A 135 4.11 -24.42 17.89
C SER A 135 4.01 -25.66 17.00
N GLN A 136 2.86 -25.85 16.34
CA GLN A 136 2.58 -26.97 15.43
C GLN A 136 2.72 -26.58 13.95
N VAL A 137 3.15 -25.35 13.67
CA VAL A 137 3.30 -24.81 12.31
C VAL A 137 4.75 -24.41 12.13
N ASP A 138 5.48 -25.14 11.32
CA ASP A 138 6.84 -24.76 10.95
C ASP A 138 6.83 -23.66 9.88
N PHE A 139 7.91 -22.88 9.83
CA PHE A 139 8.03 -21.75 8.90
C PHE A 139 7.93 -22.19 7.44
N TRP A 140 8.49 -23.34 7.08
CA TRP A 140 8.45 -23.82 5.70
C TRP A 140 7.03 -24.17 5.27
N SER A 141 6.25 -24.85 6.11
CA SER A 141 4.85 -25.17 5.85
C SER A 141 3.97 -23.93 5.70
N PHE A 142 4.29 -22.86 6.45
CA PHE A 142 3.63 -21.56 6.32
C PHE A 142 4.04 -20.88 5.02
N TYR A 143 5.35 -20.72 4.81
CA TYR A 143 5.91 -19.97 3.70
C TYR A 143 5.57 -20.59 2.33
N SER A 144 5.67 -21.93 2.19
CA SER A 144 5.46 -22.62 0.90
C SER A 144 4.06 -22.41 0.30
N LYS A 145 3.11 -21.95 1.09
CA LYS A 145 1.74 -21.62 0.64
C LYS A 145 1.56 -20.15 0.28
N LEU A 146 2.57 -19.33 0.47
CA LEU A 146 2.53 -17.92 0.13
C LEU A 146 2.91 -17.70 -1.34
N PRO A 147 2.25 -16.77 -2.04
CA PRO A 147 2.57 -16.43 -3.43
C PRO A 147 3.75 -15.44 -3.54
N TYR A 148 4.67 -15.45 -2.58
CA TYR A 148 5.79 -14.53 -2.51
C TYR A 148 7.12 -15.29 -2.45
N PRO A 149 8.17 -14.74 -3.07
CA PRO A 149 9.51 -15.31 -2.90
C PRO A 149 10.00 -15.14 -1.45
N LEU A 150 11.06 -15.89 -1.07
CA LEU A 150 11.72 -15.63 0.20
C LEU A 150 12.34 -14.23 0.22
N PRO A 151 12.31 -13.55 1.39
CA PRO A 151 13.01 -12.29 1.55
C PRO A 151 14.52 -12.49 1.29
N LYS A 152 15.09 -11.61 0.48
CA LYS A 152 16.52 -11.59 0.23
C LYS A 152 17.25 -10.79 1.29
N ARG A 153 18.57 -10.94 1.35
CA ARG A 153 19.43 -10.16 2.26
C ARG A 153 19.13 -8.64 2.24
N LYS A 154 18.88 -8.07 1.05
CA LYS A 154 18.55 -6.65 0.89
C LYS A 154 17.21 -6.25 1.56
N ASP A 155 16.25 -7.17 1.58
CA ASP A 155 14.91 -6.93 2.13
C ASP A 155 14.95 -6.96 3.67
N LEU A 156 15.88 -7.71 4.24
CA LEU A 156 16.10 -7.83 5.69
C LEU A 156 16.80 -6.60 6.28
N GLY A 157 17.51 -5.81 5.49
CA GLY A 157 18.19 -4.59 5.94
C GLY A 157 17.28 -3.51 6.52
N ASN A 158 15.97 -3.58 6.23
CA ASN A 158 14.96 -2.64 6.73
C ASN A 158 14.14 -3.18 7.90
N VAL A 159 14.51 -4.35 8.43
CA VAL A 159 13.89 -4.96 9.60
C VAL A 159 14.61 -4.50 10.85
N HIS A 160 13.86 -4.25 11.92
CA HIS A 160 14.50 -3.85 13.18
C HIS A 160 15.31 -5.03 13.74
N PRO A 161 16.59 -4.83 14.12
CA PRO A 161 17.43 -5.93 14.61
C PRO A 161 16.90 -6.63 15.86
N ASP A 162 16.07 -5.92 16.64
CA ASP A 162 15.48 -6.42 17.89
C ASP A 162 14.20 -7.23 17.69
N ASP A 163 13.68 -7.34 16.46
CA ASP A 163 12.51 -8.18 16.16
C ASP A 163 12.84 -9.64 16.48
N VAL A 164 12.04 -10.24 17.35
CA VAL A 164 12.27 -11.60 17.88
C VAL A 164 12.39 -12.64 16.78
N TRP A 165 11.53 -12.54 15.77
CA TRP A 165 11.56 -13.45 14.63
C TRP A 165 12.81 -13.25 13.76
N MET A 166 13.29 -12.00 13.63
CA MET A 166 14.50 -11.69 12.86
C MET A 166 15.74 -12.33 13.48
N GLN A 167 15.85 -12.30 14.81
CA GLN A 167 16.97 -12.95 15.51
C GLN A 167 16.99 -14.47 15.32
N LYS A 168 15.80 -15.09 15.21
CA LYS A 168 15.69 -16.56 15.10
C LYS A 168 15.79 -17.08 13.68
N ILE A 169 15.12 -16.46 12.73
CA ILE A 169 15.03 -16.97 11.35
C ILE A 169 15.85 -16.14 10.33
N GLY A 170 16.19 -14.90 10.68
CA GLY A 170 16.97 -14.02 9.81
C GLY A 170 18.28 -14.64 9.30
N PRO A 171 19.12 -15.25 10.15
CA PRO A 171 20.33 -15.93 9.71
C PRO A 171 20.05 -17.04 8.69
N ALA A 172 19.02 -17.84 8.91
CA ALA A 172 18.65 -18.94 8.01
C ALA A 172 18.13 -18.42 6.65
N LEU A 173 17.42 -17.28 6.63
CA LEU A 173 16.99 -16.64 5.39
C LEU A 173 18.16 -16.12 4.57
N VAL A 174 19.14 -15.52 5.23
CA VAL A 174 20.39 -15.05 4.58
C VAL A 174 21.18 -16.23 4.01
N GLU A 175 21.37 -17.29 4.78
CA GLU A 175 22.08 -18.50 4.33
C GLU A 175 21.35 -19.17 3.15
N SER A 176 20.02 -19.21 3.17
CA SER A 176 19.22 -19.74 2.07
C SER A 176 19.37 -18.92 0.80
N ASP A 177 19.40 -17.59 0.88
CA ASP A 177 19.62 -16.69 -0.27
C ASP A 177 21.01 -16.93 -0.88
N ASP A 178 22.05 -17.00 -0.05
CA ASP A 178 23.43 -17.27 -0.49
C ASP A 178 23.54 -18.68 -1.12
N TYR A 179 22.90 -19.68 -0.53
CA TYR A 179 22.89 -21.06 -1.05
C TYR A 179 22.21 -21.15 -2.43
N LEU A 180 21.02 -20.53 -2.56
CA LEU A 180 20.31 -20.51 -3.83
C LEU A 180 21.08 -19.75 -4.91
N ALA A 181 21.66 -18.61 -4.56
CA ALA A 181 22.47 -17.83 -5.48
C ALA A 181 23.67 -18.67 -6.01
N ALA A 182 24.35 -19.39 -5.13
CA ALA A 182 25.47 -20.23 -5.52
C ALA A 182 25.02 -21.44 -6.37
N LYS A 183 23.93 -22.09 -6.03
CA LYS A 183 23.42 -23.27 -6.74
C LYS A 183 22.80 -22.97 -8.11
N LEU A 184 22.19 -21.78 -8.23
CA LEU A 184 21.51 -21.34 -9.45
C LEU A 184 22.37 -20.44 -10.33
N ALA A 185 23.64 -20.24 -10.00
CA ALA A 185 24.62 -19.51 -10.81
C ALA A 185 25.03 -20.31 -12.07
N ILE A 186 24.03 -20.77 -12.81
CA ILE A 186 24.18 -21.53 -14.04
C ILE A 186 23.91 -20.59 -15.23
N PRO A 187 24.76 -20.49 -16.23
CA PRO A 187 24.48 -19.68 -17.42
C PRO A 187 23.18 -20.12 -18.08
N LEU A 188 22.35 -19.16 -18.48
CA LEU A 188 21.08 -19.49 -19.16
C LEU A 188 21.27 -20.29 -20.43
N SER A 189 22.35 -20.08 -21.18
CA SER A 189 22.71 -20.89 -22.35
C SER A 189 22.82 -22.37 -22.02
N THR A 190 23.42 -22.70 -20.89
CA THR A 190 23.61 -24.11 -20.46
C THR A 190 22.28 -24.80 -20.13
N ILE A 191 21.25 -24.03 -19.73
CA ILE A 191 19.91 -24.58 -19.46
C ILE A 191 19.18 -24.98 -20.76
N PHE A 192 19.50 -24.30 -21.86
CA PHE A 192 18.85 -24.51 -23.16
C PHE A 192 19.70 -25.34 -24.12
N ASP A 193 20.97 -25.61 -23.79
CA ASP A 193 21.84 -26.44 -24.58
C ASP A 193 21.46 -27.92 -24.43
N ASP A 194 20.88 -28.51 -25.50
CA ASP A 194 20.43 -29.90 -25.59
C ASP A 194 21.61 -30.88 -25.87
N LYS A 195 22.80 -30.57 -25.34
CA LYS A 195 23.98 -31.41 -25.46
C LYS A 195 24.28 -32.12 -24.15
N SER A 196 23.62 -33.25 -23.94
CA SER A 196 24.13 -34.36 -23.10
C SER A 196 24.95 -35.31 -23.93
#